data_6e2068d55f9cef65bc90ce3705c28af1
#
_entry.id   6e2068d55f9cef65bc90ce3705c28af1
#
_cell.length_a   1.000
_cell.length_b   1.000
_cell.length_c   1.000
_cell.angle_alpha   90.00
_cell.angle_beta   90.00
_cell.angle_gamma   90.00
#
_symmetry.space_group_name_H-M   'P 1'
#
loop_
_entity.id
_entity.type
_entity.pdbx_description
1 polymer ?
#
loop_
_entity_poly.entity_id
_entity_poly.type
_entity_poly.pdbx_seq_one_letter_code
_entity_poly.pdbx_strand_id
1 'polypeptide(L)'
;VQRKNKGWIALGVGVTVLVAVALGIAAWIPSEAELARVAEAKVGAAVGAPVTIARLHWQVLPTAQVVLEGVRAAPASGDAPPLTIGRIVAEPRMGRLLRGKIAVARLVVEDASLPQPAMSGFKVLHDATQGGEGRLQPDTIPLERAEFRDVRWVSRQGKALAYEGDVDFDPGWRPRRGTLVRSGAPTDTRLLLTRQGQEDRWAAEIHAGGRTEQAMLDLQEKDGGYQVRGALDFRQVDLVPLLAAFERTSAIAGKATGHTDLRAQGADPGALLRSAHTTTRFSVQPATLLTFDLEAAVKSAGTHRGGTTRLDQLTGTVETQNDPGGIIVRYTDLKATSGVLTATGEATLQSRRIRGDVAIDLVDGVVGLPLQFGGTMDDPTLSLSAAALAGAAVGTAVAPGLGTAIGARVGETIRKIFGAEPEKPQPVR
;
A
#
# COMPACT_ATOMS: atom_id res chain seq x y z
N VAL A 1 -3.13 5.44 -36.60
CA VAL A 1 -2.26 6.08 -35.58
C VAL A 1 -2.02 5.03 -34.48
N GLN A 2 -0.87 4.35 -34.52
CA GLN A 2 -0.50 3.35 -33.50
C GLN A 2 -0.11 4.08 -32.22
N ARG A 3 -0.96 4.02 -31.20
CA ARG A 3 -0.64 4.49 -29.86
C ARG A 3 0.34 3.50 -29.20
N LYS A 4 1.56 3.93 -28.95
CA LYS A 4 2.58 3.17 -28.24
C LYS A 4 2.31 3.24 -26.73
N ASN A 5 1.81 2.17 -26.16
CA ASN A 5 1.61 2.03 -24.69
C ASN A 5 2.95 1.70 -24.01
N LYS A 6 3.52 2.63 -23.24
CA LYS A 6 4.91 2.58 -22.76
C LYS A 6 5.09 2.34 -21.24
N GLY A 7 4.06 2.05 -20.47
CA GLY A 7 4.10 2.26 -19.01
C GLY A 7 4.09 1.06 -18.06
N TRP A 8 3.67 -0.11 -18.45
CA TRP A 8 3.48 -1.25 -17.52
C TRP A 8 4.68 -2.21 -17.41
N ILE A 9 5.83 -1.80 -17.84
CA ILE A 9 6.89 -2.68 -18.36
C ILE A 9 8.12 -2.77 -17.44
N ALA A 10 8.22 -2.00 -16.39
CA ALA A 10 9.50 -1.79 -15.71
C ALA A 10 10.10 -3.02 -15.00
N LEU A 11 9.30 -3.88 -14.39
CA LEU A 11 9.80 -5.09 -13.73
C LEU A 11 9.84 -6.27 -14.70
N GLY A 12 8.83 -6.43 -15.55
CA GLY A 12 8.76 -7.46 -16.59
C GLY A 12 9.83 -7.26 -17.68
N VAL A 13 10.16 -6.00 -18.00
CA VAL A 13 11.14 -5.67 -19.06
C VAL A 13 12.56 -6.05 -18.71
N GLY A 14 13.03 -5.78 -17.49
CA GLY A 14 14.39 -6.17 -17.08
C GLY A 14 14.59 -7.68 -17.23
N VAL A 15 13.62 -8.46 -16.78
CA VAL A 15 13.65 -9.92 -16.84
C VAL A 15 13.48 -10.44 -18.27
N THR A 16 12.59 -9.84 -19.07
CA THR A 16 12.37 -10.29 -20.46
C THR A 16 13.54 -9.90 -21.38
N VAL A 17 14.18 -8.77 -21.12
CA VAL A 17 15.44 -8.40 -21.80
C VAL A 17 16.53 -9.44 -21.54
N LEU A 18 16.65 -9.90 -20.29
CA LEU A 18 17.58 -10.95 -19.86
C LEU A 18 17.37 -12.22 -20.68
N VAL A 19 16.14 -12.64 -20.79
CA VAL A 19 15.73 -13.85 -21.50
C VAL A 19 15.91 -13.71 -23.01
N ALA A 20 15.55 -12.59 -23.57
CA ALA A 20 15.66 -12.36 -25.02
C ALA A 20 17.09 -12.35 -25.50
N VAL A 21 18.00 -11.80 -24.71
CA VAL A 21 19.45 -11.85 -24.98
C VAL A 21 19.97 -13.27 -24.91
N ALA A 22 19.56 -14.03 -23.88
CA ALA A 22 19.93 -15.44 -23.75
C ALA A 22 19.43 -16.28 -24.94
N LEU A 23 18.21 -16.06 -25.42
CA LEU A 23 17.63 -16.77 -26.57
C LEU A 23 18.25 -16.35 -27.93
N GLY A 24 18.58 -15.08 -28.12
CA GLY A 24 19.20 -14.58 -29.35
C GLY A 24 20.61 -15.09 -29.55
N ILE A 25 21.32 -15.40 -28.48
CA ILE A 25 22.71 -15.89 -28.51
C ILE A 25 22.76 -17.42 -28.53
N ALA A 26 21.74 -18.14 -28.03
CA ALA A 26 21.61 -19.58 -28.13
C ALA A 26 21.58 -20.10 -29.57
N ALA A 27 21.29 -19.24 -30.54
CA ALA A 27 21.41 -19.58 -31.97
C ALA A 27 22.86 -19.72 -32.48
N TRP A 28 23.88 -19.27 -31.73
CA TRP A 28 25.31 -19.31 -32.07
C TRP A 28 26.15 -19.95 -30.96
N ILE A 29 25.70 -20.97 -30.30
CA ILE A 29 26.40 -21.84 -29.33
C ILE A 29 27.66 -21.20 -28.67
N PRO A 30 27.54 -20.12 -27.90
CA PRO A 30 28.59 -19.69 -26.99
C PRO A 30 28.52 -20.49 -25.68
N SER A 31 29.58 -20.46 -24.91
CA SER A 31 29.58 -21.10 -23.60
C SER A 31 28.56 -20.45 -22.66
N GLU A 32 27.98 -21.21 -21.74
CA GLU A 32 26.98 -20.70 -20.75
C GLU A 32 27.50 -19.51 -19.96
N ALA A 33 28.82 -19.50 -19.63
CA ALA A 33 29.49 -18.40 -18.94
C ALA A 33 29.60 -17.11 -19.80
N GLU A 34 29.73 -17.25 -21.11
CA GLU A 34 29.76 -16.11 -22.02
C GLU A 34 28.37 -15.53 -22.22
N LEU A 35 27.37 -16.38 -22.33
CA LEU A 35 25.95 -16.01 -22.34
C LEU A 35 25.56 -15.25 -21.09
N ALA A 36 25.98 -15.72 -19.91
CA ALA A 36 25.68 -15.05 -18.63
C ALA A 36 26.30 -13.64 -18.61
N ARG A 37 27.57 -13.46 -19.03
CA ARG A 37 28.20 -12.14 -19.07
C ARG A 37 27.53 -11.15 -20.03
N VAL A 38 27.08 -11.62 -21.18
CA VAL A 38 26.37 -10.78 -22.15
C VAL A 38 24.99 -10.41 -21.60
N ALA A 39 24.30 -11.36 -20.95
CA ALA A 39 23.02 -11.12 -20.28
C ALA A 39 23.17 -10.09 -19.14
N GLU A 40 24.17 -10.25 -18.26
CA GLU A 40 24.49 -9.30 -17.19
C GLU A 40 24.71 -7.88 -17.73
N ALA A 41 25.53 -7.73 -18.75
CA ALA A 41 25.85 -6.43 -19.35
C ALA A 41 24.59 -5.74 -19.93
N LYS A 42 23.80 -6.48 -20.70
CA LYS A 42 22.61 -5.93 -21.36
C LYS A 42 21.48 -5.62 -20.37
N VAL A 43 21.26 -6.48 -19.37
CA VAL A 43 20.27 -6.24 -18.35
C VAL A 43 20.70 -5.12 -17.42
N GLY A 44 21.96 -5.11 -17.01
CA GLY A 44 22.55 -4.03 -16.23
C GLY A 44 22.37 -2.67 -16.91
N ALA A 45 22.59 -2.59 -18.22
CA ALA A 45 22.35 -1.38 -19.01
C ALA A 45 20.85 -1.01 -19.06
N ALA A 46 19.96 -2.00 -19.18
CA ALA A 46 18.51 -1.78 -19.27
C ALA A 46 17.89 -1.36 -17.94
N VAL A 47 18.37 -1.92 -16.83
CA VAL A 47 17.88 -1.62 -15.47
C VAL A 47 18.60 -0.39 -14.88
N GLY A 48 19.71 0.01 -15.47
CA GLY A 48 20.56 1.11 -14.99
C GLY A 48 21.29 0.78 -13.67
N ALA A 49 21.53 -0.52 -13.42
CA ALA A 49 22.15 -1.02 -12.21
C ALA A 49 23.03 -2.26 -12.52
N PRO A 50 24.12 -2.50 -11.81
CA PRO A 50 24.91 -3.70 -11.98
C PRO A 50 24.09 -4.95 -11.64
N VAL A 51 24.08 -5.89 -12.59
CA VAL A 51 23.36 -7.18 -12.46
C VAL A 51 24.39 -8.30 -12.52
N THR A 52 24.23 -9.30 -11.65
CA THR A 52 25.03 -10.54 -11.64
C THR A 52 24.12 -11.75 -11.73
N ILE A 53 24.57 -12.77 -12.44
CA ILE A 53 23.86 -14.05 -12.64
C ILE A 53 24.77 -15.17 -12.18
N ALA A 54 24.38 -15.94 -11.17
CA ALA A 54 25.22 -17.01 -10.64
C ALA A 54 25.35 -18.17 -11.64
N ARG A 55 24.26 -18.54 -12.30
CA ARG A 55 24.24 -19.59 -13.32
C ARG A 55 23.24 -19.27 -14.42
N LEU A 56 23.60 -19.61 -15.64
CA LEU A 56 22.71 -19.62 -16.78
C LEU A 56 22.85 -20.96 -17.47
N HIS A 57 21.77 -21.67 -17.70
CA HIS A 57 21.77 -22.86 -18.53
C HIS A 57 20.55 -22.87 -19.45
N TRP A 58 20.66 -23.58 -20.54
CA TRP A 58 19.59 -23.73 -21.50
C TRP A 58 19.43 -25.19 -21.90
N GLN A 59 18.21 -25.55 -22.19
CA GLN A 59 17.87 -26.90 -22.70
C GLN A 59 16.86 -26.78 -23.82
N VAL A 60 16.86 -27.78 -24.72
CA VAL A 60 15.92 -27.85 -25.83
C VAL A 60 14.87 -28.94 -25.60
N LEU A 61 15.25 -30.02 -24.93
CA LEU A 61 14.37 -31.16 -24.65
C LEU A 61 14.28 -31.43 -23.14
N PRO A 62 13.12 -31.86 -22.62
CA PRO A 62 11.85 -32.11 -23.34
C PRO A 62 11.14 -30.81 -23.77
N THR A 63 11.40 -29.68 -23.09
CA THR A 63 10.85 -28.35 -23.41
C THR A 63 12.01 -27.37 -23.55
N ALA A 64 11.98 -26.57 -24.63
CA ALA A 64 12.96 -25.52 -24.79
C ALA A 64 12.80 -24.47 -23.69
N GLN A 65 13.84 -24.24 -22.92
CA GLN A 65 13.85 -23.23 -21.87
C GLN A 65 15.25 -22.68 -21.61
N VAL A 66 15.28 -21.44 -21.13
CA VAL A 66 16.48 -20.80 -20.58
C VAL A 66 16.23 -20.57 -19.10
N VAL A 67 17.14 -21.01 -18.26
CA VAL A 67 17.07 -20.89 -16.82
C VAL A 67 18.21 -20.02 -16.32
N LEU A 68 17.88 -19.02 -15.51
CA LEU A 68 18.82 -18.15 -14.83
C LEU A 68 18.63 -18.37 -13.33
N GLU A 69 19.72 -18.57 -12.62
CA GLU A 69 19.71 -18.79 -11.19
C GLU A 69 20.59 -17.76 -10.47
N GLY A 70 20.12 -17.33 -9.29
CA GLY A 70 20.87 -16.43 -8.42
C GLY A 70 21.09 -15.04 -9.03
N VAL A 71 20.08 -14.46 -9.64
CA VAL A 71 20.13 -13.12 -10.22
C VAL A 71 20.12 -12.09 -9.10
N ARG A 72 21.06 -11.15 -9.14
CA ARG A 72 21.14 -10.03 -8.19
C ARG A 72 21.29 -8.73 -8.96
N ALA A 73 20.49 -7.73 -8.59
CA ALA A 73 20.63 -6.37 -9.09
C ALA A 73 20.90 -5.43 -7.92
N ALA A 74 22.04 -4.77 -7.92
CA ALA A 74 22.41 -3.81 -6.90
C ALA A 74 21.93 -2.40 -7.31
N PRO A 75 21.30 -1.62 -6.39
CA PRO A 75 20.94 -0.24 -6.70
C PRO A 75 22.17 0.58 -7.05
N ALA A 76 22.04 1.50 -8.00
CA ALA A 76 23.16 2.33 -8.47
C ALA A 76 23.68 3.31 -7.40
N SER A 77 22.92 3.57 -6.34
CA SER A 77 23.28 4.48 -5.26
C SER A 77 22.76 4.02 -3.91
N GLY A 78 23.58 4.10 -2.88
CA GLY A 78 23.21 3.92 -1.47
C GLY A 78 23.46 2.50 -0.92
N ASP A 79 23.30 2.39 0.40
CA ASP A 79 23.40 1.14 1.18
C ASP A 79 22.12 0.27 1.11
N ALA A 80 21.26 0.47 0.10
CA ALA A 80 20.05 -0.29 -0.04
C ALA A 80 20.37 -1.76 -0.38
N PRO A 81 19.68 -2.73 0.23
CA PRO A 81 19.89 -4.14 -0.06
C PRO A 81 19.59 -4.45 -1.54
N PRO A 82 20.31 -5.37 -2.19
CA PRO A 82 20.09 -5.72 -3.60
C PRO A 82 18.73 -6.39 -3.79
N LEU A 83 18.12 -6.20 -4.95
CA LEU A 83 17.06 -7.04 -5.46
C LEU A 83 17.64 -8.41 -5.78
N THR A 84 16.99 -9.48 -5.36
CA THR A 84 17.43 -10.86 -5.64
C THR A 84 16.31 -11.66 -6.25
N ILE A 85 16.66 -12.55 -7.19
CA ILE A 85 15.72 -13.50 -7.79
C ILE A 85 16.41 -14.86 -7.77
N GLY A 86 15.79 -15.84 -7.11
CA GLY A 86 16.33 -17.19 -7.01
C GLY A 86 16.38 -17.86 -8.38
N ARG A 87 15.29 -17.79 -9.15
CA ARG A 87 15.18 -18.46 -10.42
C ARG A 87 14.30 -17.71 -11.42
N ILE A 88 14.72 -17.69 -12.67
CA ILE A 88 13.96 -17.21 -13.81
C ILE A 88 13.94 -18.31 -14.88
N VAL A 89 12.77 -18.66 -15.37
CA VAL A 89 12.61 -19.62 -16.46
C VAL A 89 11.89 -18.94 -17.62
N ALA A 90 12.48 -18.99 -18.80
CA ALA A 90 11.85 -18.50 -20.01
C ALA A 90 11.67 -19.62 -21.02
N GLU A 91 10.46 -19.74 -21.51
CA GLU A 91 10.06 -20.71 -22.52
C GLU A 91 9.89 -19.99 -23.87
N PRO A 92 10.79 -20.22 -24.86
CA PRO A 92 10.66 -19.60 -26.17
C PRO A 92 9.54 -20.28 -27.00
N ARG A 93 8.95 -19.50 -27.88
CA ARG A 93 8.02 -20.05 -28.89
C ARG A 93 8.81 -20.66 -30.05
N MET A 94 8.99 -21.97 -30.02
CA MET A 94 9.82 -22.73 -30.98
C MET A 94 9.47 -22.43 -32.44
N GLY A 95 8.20 -22.35 -32.80
CA GLY A 95 7.79 -22.05 -34.19
C GLY A 95 8.22 -20.67 -34.70
N ARG A 96 8.50 -19.70 -33.82
CA ARG A 96 9.11 -18.41 -34.21
C ARG A 96 10.62 -18.47 -34.19
N LEU A 97 11.20 -19.19 -33.22
CA LEU A 97 12.65 -19.37 -33.11
C LEU A 97 13.23 -20.06 -34.35
N LEU A 98 12.58 -21.10 -34.86
CA LEU A 98 12.95 -21.77 -36.10
C LEU A 98 12.92 -20.89 -37.33
N ARG A 99 12.23 -19.76 -37.28
CA ARG A 99 12.19 -18.71 -38.33
C ARG A 99 13.11 -17.55 -38.04
N GLY A 100 14.04 -17.70 -37.09
CA GLY A 100 14.99 -16.64 -36.70
C GLY A 100 14.36 -15.49 -35.92
N LYS A 101 13.13 -15.65 -35.38
CA LYS A 101 12.44 -14.63 -34.58
C LYS A 101 12.30 -15.07 -33.13
N ILE A 102 12.78 -14.25 -32.21
CA ILE A 102 12.68 -14.50 -30.77
C ILE A 102 11.27 -14.13 -30.29
N ALA A 103 10.62 -15.03 -29.57
CA ALA A 103 9.39 -14.76 -28.85
C ALA A 103 9.36 -15.63 -27.59
N VAL A 104 8.90 -15.08 -26.48
CA VAL A 104 8.75 -15.78 -25.20
C VAL A 104 7.27 -16.11 -25.01
N ALA A 105 6.98 -17.39 -24.95
CA ALA A 105 5.62 -17.84 -24.67
C ALA A 105 5.28 -17.67 -23.18
N ARG A 106 6.22 -18.05 -22.32
CA ARG A 106 6.05 -17.99 -20.87
C ARG A 106 7.34 -17.59 -20.16
N LEU A 107 7.22 -16.71 -19.20
CA LEU A 107 8.27 -16.30 -18.29
C LEU A 107 7.85 -16.61 -16.86
N VAL A 108 8.66 -17.32 -16.10
CA VAL A 108 8.41 -17.62 -14.69
C VAL A 108 9.50 -17.02 -13.84
N VAL A 109 9.13 -16.26 -12.82
CA VAL A 109 10.04 -15.68 -11.83
C VAL A 109 9.72 -16.31 -10.48
N GLU A 110 10.71 -16.93 -9.84
CA GLU A 110 10.56 -17.65 -8.58
C GLU A 110 11.54 -17.14 -7.52
N ASP A 111 11.08 -17.10 -6.26
CA ASP A 111 11.89 -16.72 -5.09
C ASP A 111 12.57 -15.36 -5.26
N ALA A 112 11.77 -14.34 -5.52
CA ALA A 112 12.29 -12.97 -5.64
C ALA A 112 12.13 -12.19 -4.33
N SER A 113 13.13 -11.39 -3.99
CA SER A 113 13.09 -10.43 -2.89
C SER A 113 13.24 -9.02 -3.42
N LEU A 114 12.22 -8.20 -3.18
CA LEU A 114 12.07 -6.83 -3.64
C LEU A 114 12.12 -5.87 -2.45
N PRO A 115 13.30 -5.43 -2.00
CA PRO A 115 13.42 -4.46 -0.92
C PRO A 115 12.88 -3.10 -1.35
N GLN A 116 11.90 -2.56 -0.61
CA GLN A 116 11.33 -1.24 -0.89
C GLN A 116 12.38 -0.13 -1.01
N PRO A 117 13.46 -0.06 -0.18
CA PRO A 117 14.49 0.95 -0.33
C PRO A 117 15.25 0.85 -1.66
N ALA A 118 15.43 -0.35 -2.20
CA ALA A 118 16.17 -0.57 -3.45
C ALA A 118 15.39 -0.08 -4.68
N MET A 119 14.04 -0.09 -4.62
CA MET A 119 13.20 0.22 -5.78
C MET A 119 13.39 1.63 -6.33
N SER A 120 13.81 2.59 -5.51
CA SER A 120 14.11 3.96 -5.96
C SER A 120 15.47 4.10 -6.66
N GLY A 121 16.35 3.10 -6.52
CA GLY A 121 17.70 3.11 -7.10
C GLY A 121 17.79 2.51 -8.50
N PHE A 122 16.71 1.93 -9.00
CA PHE A 122 16.66 1.40 -10.36
C PHE A 122 16.12 2.46 -11.32
N LYS A 123 16.91 2.78 -12.37
CA LYS A 123 16.38 3.58 -13.47
C LYS A 123 15.31 2.77 -14.16
N VAL A 124 14.08 3.19 -14.01
CA VAL A 124 12.99 2.65 -14.80
C VAL A 124 13.28 2.96 -16.27
N LEU A 125 13.02 2.00 -17.14
CA LEU A 125 13.30 2.03 -18.59
C LEU A 125 12.68 3.21 -19.37
N HIS A 126 12.32 4.29 -18.71
CA HIS A 126 11.78 5.49 -19.33
C HIS A 126 12.75 6.13 -20.34
N ASP A 127 14.05 6.07 -20.09
CA ASP A 127 15.09 6.52 -21.04
C ASP A 127 15.30 5.57 -22.23
N ALA A 128 14.69 4.39 -22.23
CA ALA A 128 14.78 3.44 -23.33
C ALA A 128 14.10 3.92 -24.63
N THR A 129 13.39 5.03 -24.61
CA THR A 129 12.65 5.55 -25.76
C THR A 129 13.35 6.67 -26.54
N GLN A 130 14.45 7.20 -26.03
CA GLN A 130 15.27 8.15 -26.79
C GLN A 130 16.36 7.40 -27.57
N GLY A 131 16.21 7.36 -28.89
CA GLY A 131 16.94 6.59 -29.88
C GLY A 131 18.44 6.35 -29.64
N GLY A 132 18.80 5.09 -29.46
CA GLY A 132 20.16 4.59 -29.49
C GLY A 132 20.15 3.16 -30.06
N GLU A 133 21.10 2.86 -30.93
CA GLU A 133 21.28 1.51 -31.48
C GLU A 133 21.54 0.51 -30.34
N GLY A 134 20.79 -0.61 -30.33
CA GLY A 134 20.94 -1.70 -29.35
C GLY A 134 19.86 -1.78 -28.27
N ARG A 135 18.80 -0.96 -28.32
CA ARG A 135 17.68 -1.03 -27.37
C ARG A 135 16.66 -2.08 -27.75
N LEU A 136 16.32 -2.93 -26.80
CA LEU A 136 15.24 -3.90 -26.96
C LEU A 136 13.90 -3.17 -26.91
N GLN A 137 13.17 -3.20 -28.03
CA GLN A 137 11.80 -2.71 -28.06
C GLN A 137 10.84 -3.84 -27.71
N PRO A 138 9.77 -3.61 -26.94
CA PRO A 138 8.75 -4.61 -26.65
C PRO A 138 8.16 -5.30 -27.89
N ASP A 139 8.16 -4.60 -29.02
CA ASP A 139 7.68 -5.12 -30.30
C ASP A 139 8.66 -6.13 -30.94
N THR A 140 9.94 -6.14 -30.53
CA THR A 140 10.96 -7.05 -31.10
C THR A 140 10.94 -8.42 -30.44
N ILE A 141 10.50 -8.52 -29.19
CA ILE A 141 10.43 -9.76 -28.42
C ILE A 141 9.05 -9.88 -27.77
N PRO A 142 8.10 -10.50 -28.46
CA PRO A 142 6.79 -10.73 -27.89
C PRO A 142 6.87 -11.61 -26.63
N LEU A 143 6.20 -11.16 -25.57
CA LEU A 143 5.92 -11.91 -24.34
C LEU A 143 4.41 -12.15 -24.27
N GLU A 144 3.99 -13.41 -24.04
CA GLU A 144 2.58 -13.75 -23.98
C GLU A 144 2.07 -13.85 -22.55
N ARG A 145 2.88 -14.44 -21.64
CA ARG A 145 2.53 -14.61 -20.25
C ARG A 145 3.74 -14.51 -19.33
N ALA A 146 3.59 -13.80 -18.23
CA ALA A 146 4.53 -13.81 -17.12
C ALA A 146 3.84 -14.40 -15.88
N GLU A 147 4.53 -15.27 -15.16
CA GLU A 147 4.13 -15.81 -13.86
C GLU A 147 5.17 -15.45 -12.82
N PHE A 148 4.74 -15.21 -11.61
CA PHE A 148 5.63 -14.97 -10.48
C PHE A 148 5.15 -15.76 -9.28
N ARG A 149 6.11 -16.40 -8.57
CA ARG A 149 5.87 -17.25 -7.42
C ARG A 149 6.83 -16.90 -6.30
N ASP A 150 6.33 -16.82 -5.08
CA ASP A 150 7.10 -16.44 -3.90
C ASP A 150 7.90 -15.15 -4.12
N VAL A 151 7.23 -14.11 -4.62
CA VAL A 151 7.82 -12.78 -4.76
C VAL A 151 7.55 -12.01 -3.47
N ARG A 152 8.61 -11.70 -2.73
CA ARG A 152 8.54 -11.05 -1.43
C ARG A 152 8.81 -9.56 -1.55
N TRP A 153 7.82 -8.76 -1.24
CA TRP A 153 8.00 -7.33 -1.02
C TRP A 153 8.50 -7.10 0.40
N VAL A 154 9.70 -6.56 0.55
CA VAL A 154 10.31 -6.28 1.85
C VAL A 154 10.20 -4.79 2.15
N SER A 155 9.41 -4.45 3.17
CA SER A 155 9.23 -3.06 3.60
C SER A 155 10.51 -2.46 4.18
N ARG A 156 10.57 -1.11 4.33
CA ARG A 156 11.67 -0.42 5.03
C ARG A 156 11.91 -0.90 6.46
N GLN A 157 10.93 -1.55 7.08
CA GLN A 157 10.99 -2.09 8.44
C GLN A 157 11.36 -3.58 8.46
N GLY A 158 11.75 -4.16 7.30
CA GLY A 158 12.12 -5.57 7.20
C GLY A 158 10.93 -6.55 7.14
N LYS A 159 9.68 -6.09 7.15
CA LYS A 159 8.53 -6.98 6.96
C LYS A 159 8.45 -7.44 5.51
N ALA A 160 8.38 -8.74 5.31
CA ALA A 160 8.28 -9.38 4.00
C ALA A 160 6.87 -9.90 3.76
N LEU A 161 6.21 -9.41 2.71
CA LEU A 161 4.91 -9.88 2.26
C LEU A 161 5.11 -10.67 0.96
N ALA A 162 4.72 -11.96 0.94
CA ALA A 162 4.86 -12.80 -0.22
C ALA A 162 3.64 -12.71 -1.14
N TYR A 163 3.91 -12.69 -2.43
CA TYR A 163 2.92 -12.61 -3.49
C TYR A 163 3.20 -13.63 -4.58
N GLU A 164 2.14 -14.08 -5.23
CA GLU A 164 2.19 -14.86 -6.44
C GLU A 164 1.14 -14.37 -7.43
N GLY A 165 1.28 -14.70 -8.70
CA GLY A 165 0.31 -14.30 -9.71
C GLY A 165 0.81 -14.49 -11.12
N ASP A 166 0.07 -13.91 -12.04
CA ASP A 166 0.36 -13.97 -13.46
C ASP A 166 -0.17 -12.74 -14.19
N VAL A 167 0.40 -12.49 -15.37
CA VAL A 167 -0.03 -11.44 -16.28
C VAL A 167 -0.01 -12.00 -17.70
N ASP A 168 -1.14 -11.91 -18.40
CA ASP A 168 -1.26 -12.16 -19.82
C ASP A 168 -1.09 -10.85 -20.61
N PHE A 169 -0.39 -10.93 -21.74
CA PHE A 169 -0.09 -9.77 -22.56
C PHE A 169 -0.65 -9.89 -23.96
N ASP A 170 -1.07 -8.77 -24.51
CA ASP A 170 -1.25 -8.54 -25.94
C ASP A 170 0.08 -8.10 -26.59
N PRO A 171 0.18 -8.07 -27.94
CA PRO A 171 1.37 -7.57 -28.62
C PRO A 171 1.83 -6.20 -28.08
N GLY A 172 3.16 -6.00 -28.02
CA GLY A 172 3.76 -4.79 -27.45
C GLY A 172 3.75 -4.78 -25.92
N TRP A 173 3.67 -5.96 -25.29
CA TRP A 173 3.63 -6.16 -23.83
C TRP A 173 2.51 -5.38 -23.14
N ARG A 174 1.42 -5.19 -23.81
CA ARG A 174 0.24 -4.54 -23.24
C ARG A 174 -0.50 -5.52 -22.36
N PRO A 175 -0.58 -5.31 -21.03
CA PRO A 175 -1.29 -6.23 -20.15
C PRO A 175 -2.76 -6.35 -20.55
N ARG A 176 -3.28 -7.56 -20.57
CA ARG A 176 -4.67 -7.87 -20.87
C ARG A 176 -5.41 -8.34 -19.63
N ARG A 177 -4.78 -9.19 -18.88
CA ARG A 177 -5.30 -9.76 -17.63
C ARG A 177 -4.16 -9.94 -16.65
N GLY A 178 -4.41 -9.74 -15.37
CA GLY A 178 -3.45 -9.99 -14.31
C GLY A 178 -4.13 -10.53 -13.07
N THR A 179 -3.43 -11.40 -12.38
CA THR A 179 -3.82 -11.93 -11.07
C THR A 179 -2.70 -11.66 -10.09
N LEU A 180 -3.02 -11.15 -8.91
CA LEU A 180 -2.10 -10.96 -7.80
C LEU A 180 -2.72 -11.58 -6.54
N VAL A 181 -2.04 -12.55 -5.96
CA VAL A 181 -2.45 -13.26 -4.74
C VAL A 181 -1.49 -12.95 -3.62
N ARG A 182 -2.01 -12.62 -2.44
CA ARG A 182 -1.23 -12.46 -1.21
C ARG A 182 -1.03 -13.85 -0.56
N SER A 183 0.13 -14.44 -0.78
CA SER A 183 0.46 -15.78 -0.27
C SER A 183 0.60 -15.77 1.26
N GLY A 184 0.01 -16.75 1.94
CA GLY A 184 0.04 -16.85 3.40
C GLY A 184 -0.88 -15.88 4.14
N ALA A 185 -1.81 -15.23 3.46
CA ALA A 185 -2.87 -14.47 4.10
C ALA A 185 -3.85 -15.40 4.83
N PRO A 186 -4.43 -14.98 5.98
CA PRO A 186 -5.38 -15.81 6.74
C PRO A 186 -6.71 -16.02 6.02
N THR A 187 -7.04 -15.18 5.07
CA THR A 187 -8.20 -15.29 4.19
C THR A 187 -7.78 -15.11 2.74
N ASP A 188 -8.58 -15.60 1.79
CA ASP A 188 -8.35 -15.35 0.37
C ASP A 188 -8.22 -13.85 0.11
N THR A 189 -7.02 -13.44 -0.29
CA THR A 189 -6.68 -12.04 -0.56
C THR A 189 -6.01 -11.97 -1.91
N ARG A 190 -6.77 -11.56 -2.92
CA ARG A 190 -6.32 -11.48 -4.31
C ARG A 190 -6.99 -10.36 -5.07
N LEU A 191 -6.30 -9.93 -6.11
CA LEU A 191 -6.75 -8.94 -7.07
C LEU A 191 -6.71 -9.56 -8.45
N LEU A 192 -7.84 -9.53 -9.16
CA LEU A 192 -7.91 -9.85 -10.58
C LEU A 192 -8.16 -8.57 -11.35
N LEU A 193 -7.36 -8.32 -12.38
CA LEU A 193 -7.49 -7.20 -13.27
C LEU A 193 -7.76 -7.70 -14.69
N THR A 194 -8.77 -7.17 -15.36
CA THR A 194 -9.08 -7.51 -16.74
C THR A 194 -9.36 -6.24 -17.52
N ARG A 195 -8.57 -6.01 -18.59
CA ARG A 195 -8.77 -4.85 -19.46
C ARG A 195 -10.05 -5.00 -20.27
N GLN A 196 -10.83 -3.94 -20.35
CA GLN A 196 -12.07 -3.88 -21.07
C GLN A 196 -11.84 -3.39 -22.51
N GLY A 197 -11.96 -4.31 -23.47
CA GLY A 197 -11.79 -3.97 -24.89
C GLY A 197 -10.41 -3.39 -25.25
N GLN A 198 -10.41 -2.37 -26.10
CA GLN A 198 -9.20 -1.66 -26.53
C GLN A 198 -8.90 -0.42 -25.69
N GLU A 199 -9.78 -0.06 -24.78
CA GLU A 199 -9.61 1.08 -23.88
C GLU A 199 -8.70 0.73 -22.73
N ASP A 200 -8.09 1.73 -22.11
CA ASP A 200 -7.31 1.55 -20.87
C ASP A 200 -8.21 1.61 -19.62
N ARG A 201 -9.37 0.96 -19.73
CA ARG A 201 -10.32 0.72 -18.67
C ARG A 201 -10.19 -0.72 -18.19
N TRP A 202 -10.17 -0.90 -16.86
CA TRP A 202 -9.94 -2.18 -16.22
C TRP A 202 -11.05 -2.52 -15.26
N ALA A 203 -11.60 -3.73 -15.40
CA ALA A 203 -12.39 -4.32 -14.33
C ALA A 203 -11.46 -4.95 -13.30
N ALA A 204 -11.65 -4.60 -12.05
CA ALA A 204 -10.95 -5.16 -10.90
C ALA A 204 -11.92 -5.98 -10.06
N GLU A 205 -11.54 -7.22 -9.75
CA GLU A 205 -12.21 -8.07 -8.78
C GLU A 205 -11.28 -8.24 -7.59
N ILE A 206 -11.73 -7.80 -6.40
CA ILE A 206 -10.93 -7.71 -5.19
C ILE A 206 -11.51 -8.68 -4.16
N HIS A 207 -10.73 -9.70 -3.80
CA HIS A 207 -11.05 -10.60 -2.70
C HIS A 207 -10.28 -10.14 -1.46
N ALA A 208 -10.98 -9.71 -0.42
CA ALA A 208 -10.36 -9.23 0.81
C ALA A 208 -11.36 -9.26 1.98
N GLY A 209 -10.88 -9.55 3.20
CA GLY A 209 -11.70 -9.54 4.41
C GLY A 209 -12.93 -10.47 4.32
N GLY A 210 -12.81 -11.60 3.61
CA GLY A 210 -13.88 -12.57 3.41
C GLY A 210 -14.97 -12.15 2.41
N ARG A 211 -14.73 -11.11 1.61
CA ARG A 211 -15.64 -10.59 0.59
C ARG A 211 -14.99 -10.49 -0.78
N THR A 212 -15.84 -10.43 -1.79
CA THR A 212 -15.45 -10.16 -3.17
C THR A 212 -16.18 -8.92 -3.63
N GLU A 213 -15.41 -7.91 -4.01
CA GLU A 213 -15.92 -6.62 -4.47
C GLU A 213 -15.41 -6.34 -5.89
N GLN A 214 -16.14 -5.53 -6.64
CA GLN A 214 -15.78 -5.15 -7.99
C GLN A 214 -15.54 -3.65 -8.08
N ALA A 215 -14.50 -3.27 -8.81
CA ALA A 215 -14.15 -1.88 -9.07
C ALA A 215 -13.84 -1.68 -10.55
N MET A 216 -13.91 -0.43 -10.98
CA MET A 216 -13.42 0.00 -12.28
C MET A 216 -12.24 0.94 -12.09
N LEU A 217 -11.20 0.71 -12.89
CA LEU A 217 -10.01 1.55 -12.93
C LEU A 217 -9.85 2.11 -14.34
N ASP A 218 -9.64 3.40 -14.45
CA ASP A 218 -9.28 4.08 -15.70
C ASP A 218 -7.80 4.45 -15.65
N LEU A 219 -7.05 4.00 -16.65
CA LEU A 219 -5.66 4.38 -16.85
C LEU A 219 -5.59 5.27 -18.10
N GLN A 220 -5.13 6.49 -17.96
CA GLN A 220 -4.98 7.45 -19.04
C GLN A 220 -3.52 7.88 -19.17
N GLU A 221 -3.03 7.91 -20.42
CA GLU A 221 -1.77 8.56 -20.73
C GLU A 221 -2.06 10.04 -20.98
N LYS A 222 -1.42 10.92 -20.20
CA LYS A 222 -1.58 12.36 -20.28
C LYS A 222 -0.25 13.06 -20.05
N ASP A 223 0.08 14.03 -20.90
CA ASP A 223 1.27 14.89 -20.78
C ASP A 223 2.60 14.10 -20.59
N GLY A 224 2.70 12.95 -21.28
CA GLY A 224 3.88 12.08 -21.22
C GLY A 224 3.98 11.22 -19.95
N GLY A 225 2.96 11.22 -19.12
CA GLY A 225 2.83 10.39 -17.92
C GLY A 225 1.51 9.60 -17.91
N TYR A 226 1.25 8.95 -16.77
CA TYR A 226 0.06 8.14 -16.55
C TYR A 226 -0.78 8.73 -15.45
N GLN A 227 -2.09 8.65 -15.61
CA GLN A 227 -3.09 8.98 -14.60
C GLN A 227 -3.97 7.77 -14.37
N VAL A 228 -4.09 7.34 -13.11
CA VAL A 228 -5.00 6.27 -12.68
C VAL A 228 -6.11 6.89 -11.85
N ARG A 229 -7.34 6.52 -12.15
CA ARG A 229 -8.52 6.80 -11.33
C ARG A 229 -9.28 5.51 -11.10
N GLY A 230 -9.82 5.35 -9.91
CA GLY A 230 -10.62 4.19 -9.56
C GLY A 230 -11.63 4.51 -8.49
N ALA A 231 -12.70 3.74 -8.47
CA ALA A 231 -13.71 3.79 -7.44
C ALA A 231 -14.10 2.37 -7.03
N LEU A 232 -14.29 2.15 -5.76
CA LEU A 232 -14.66 0.87 -5.17
C LEU A 232 -15.74 1.08 -4.12
N ASP A 233 -16.89 0.45 -4.32
CA ASP A 233 -17.89 0.25 -3.28
C ASP A 233 -17.64 -1.09 -2.59
N PHE A 234 -17.55 -1.11 -1.27
CA PHE A 234 -17.34 -2.34 -0.50
C PHE A 234 -18.42 -2.50 0.58
N ARG A 235 -18.78 -3.78 0.84
CA ARG A 235 -19.87 -4.10 1.77
C ARG A 235 -19.49 -5.22 2.72
N GLN A 236 -19.68 -4.96 4.03
CA GLN A 236 -19.50 -5.98 5.08
C GLN A 236 -18.11 -6.66 5.06
N VAL A 237 -17.06 -5.91 4.70
CA VAL A 237 -15.67 -6.39 4.72
C VAL A 237 -15.18 -6.45 6.17
N ASP A 238 -14.70 -7.62 6.60
CA ASP A 238 -14.17 -7.81 7.94
C ASP A 238 -12.78 -7.18 8.08
N LEU A 239 -12.67 -6.19 8.99
CA LEU A 239 -11.43 -5.41 9.14
C LEU A 239 -10.27 -6.21 9.75
N VAL A 240 -10.54 -7.15 10.65
CA VAL A 240 -9.48 -7.92 11.31
C VAL A 240 -8.75 -8.82 10.34
N PRO A 241 -9.39 -9.73 9.58
CA PRO A 241 -8.72 -10.54 8.58
C PRO A 241 -8.17 -9.71 7.40
N LEU A 242 -8.83 -8.61 7.03
CA LEU A 242 -8.31 -7.70 6.01
C LEU A 242 -6.93 -7.16 6.39
N LEU A 243 -6.78 -6.60 7.60
CA LEU A 243 -5.51 -6.04 8.04
C LEU A 243 -4.46 -7.13 8.34
N ALA A 244 -4.89 -8.27 8.86
CA ALA A 244 -4.03 -9.42 9.11
C ALA A 244 -3.40 -9.99 7.81
N ALA A 245 -4.10 -9.90 6.66
CA ALA A 245 -3.55 -10.28 5.36
C ALA A 245 -2.29 -9.46 4.98
N PHE A 246 -2.15 -8.25 5.51
CA PHE A 246 -0.99 -7.38 5.33
C PHE A 246 -0.10 -7.30 6.57
N GLU A 247 -0.19 -8.30 7.47
CA GLU A 247 0.55 -8.37 8.74
C GLU A 247 0.37 -7.10 9.60
N ARG A 248 -0.85 -6.57 9.60
CA ARG A 248 -1.24 -5.41 10.41
C ARG A 248 -2.25 -5.82 11.47
N THR A 249 -2.10 -5.28 12.66
CA THR A 249 -3.08 -5.42 13.73
C THR A 249 -4.17 -4.37 13.54
N SER A 250 -5.43 -4.77 13.62
CA SER A 250 -6.54 -3.83 13.61
C SER A 250 -6.77 -3.26 15.01
N ALA A 251 -6.94 -1.95 15.10
CA ALA A 251 -7.42 -1.29 16.31
C ALA A 251 -8.95 -1.36 16.44
N ILE A 252 -9.64 -1.77 15.37
CA ILE A 252 -11.10 -1.80 15.28
C ILE A 252 -11.52 -3.16 14.74
N ALA A 253 -12.41 -3.85 15.43
CA ALA A 253 -13.10 -5.03 14.91
C ALA A 253 -14.50 -4.65 14.44
N GLY A 254 -14.96 -5.35 13.41
CA GLY A 254 -16.28 -5.16 12.82
C GLY A 254 -16.25 -5.25 11.29
N LYS A 255 -17.43 -5.15 10.71
CA LYS A 255 -17.61 -5.23 9.27
C LYS A 255 -17.82 -3.84 8.68
N ALA A 256 -16.92 -3.45 7.79
CA ALA A 256 -16.92 -2.14 7.16
C ALA A 256 -17.74 -2.17 5.85
N THR A 257 -18.50 -1.11 5.65
CA THR A 257 -19.19 -0.79 4.39
C THR A 257 -18.79 0.62 4.01
N GLY A 258 -18.57 0.89 2.73
CA GLY A 258 -18.16 2.23 2.32
C GLY A 258 -17.83 2.35 0.84
N HIS A 259 -17.21 3.48 0.54
CA HIS A 259 -16.77 3.87 -0.80
C HIS A 259 -15.34 4.40 -0.75
N THR A 260 -14.52 3.95 -1.69
CA THR A 260 -13.13 4.41 -1.85
C THR A 260 -12.92 4.99 -3.23
N ASP A 261 -12.40 6.20 -3.29
CA ASP A 261 -11.82 6.80 -4.49
C ASP A 261 -10.30 6.63 -4.48
N LEU A 262 -9.73 6.22 -5.60
CA LEU A 262 -8.29 6.12 -5.85
C LEU A 262 -7.88 7.11 -6.93
N ARG A 263 -6.78 7.84 -6.70
CA ARG A 263 -6.12 8.68 -7.69
C ARG A 263 -4.62 8.48 -7.62
N ALA A 264 -3.98 8.37 -8.78
CA ALA A 264 -2.52 8.34 -8.87
C ALA A 264 -2.09 8.98 -10.20
N GLN A 265 -0.91 9.61 -10.23
CA GLN A 265 -0.33 10.16 -11.45
C GLN A 265 1.19 10.04 -11.41
N GLY A 266 1.83 9.79 -12.55
CA GLY A 266 3.27 9.68 -12.60
C GLY A 266 3.79 9.34 -13.98
N ALA A 267 5.07 9.63 -14.21
CA ALA A 267 5.74 9.32 -15.46
C ALA A 267 6.05 7.82 -15.60
N ASP A 268 6.09 7.10 -14.47
CA ASP A 268 6.44 5.69 -14.38
C ASP A 268 5.64 5.00 -13.27
N PRO A 269 5.61 3.65 -13.20
CA PRO A 269 4.88 2.90 -12.17
C PRO A 269 5.31 3.23 -10.74
N GLY A 270 6.59 3.54 -10.51
CA GLY A 270 7.07 3.95 -9.20
C GLY A 270 6.52 5.33 -8.80
N ALA A 271 6.45 6.26 -9.75
CA ALA A 271 5.83 7.57 -9.55
C ALA A 271 4.31 7.45 -9.31
N LEU A 272 3.62 6.55 -10.04
CA LEU A 272 2.21 6.24 -9.78
C LEU A 272 1.99 5.74 -8.35
N LEU A 273 2.80 4.79 -7.90
CA LEU A 273 2.71 4.28 -6.52
C LEU A 273 2.99 5.36 -5.48
N ARG A 274 3.99 6.22 -5.72
CA ARG A 274 4.33 7.33 -4.79
C ARG A 274 3.23 8.37 -4.71
N SER A 275 2.55 8.65 -5.80
CA SER A 275 1.46 9.64 -5.87
C SER A 275 0.10 9.08 -5.49
N ALA A 276 0.01 7.76 -5.25
CA ALA A 276 -1.26 7.12 -4.92
C ALA A 276 -1.90 7.75 -3.68
N HIS A 277 -3.12 8.21 -3.87
CA HIS A 277 -3.97 8.82 -2.85
C HIS A 277 -5.32 8.14 -2.86
N THR A 278 -5.81 7.75 -1.68
CA THR A 278 -7.17 7.21 -1.54
C THR A 278 -7.97 8.03 -0.57
N THR A 279 -9.25 8.19 -0.86
CA THR A 279 -10.24 8.76 0.07
C THR A 279 -11.34 7.75 0.26
N THR A 280 -11.50 7.25 1.48
CA THR A 280 -12.48 6.21 1.83
C THR A 280 -13.48 6.75 2.85
N ARG A 281 -14.75 6.79 2.51
CA ARG A 281 -15.85 7.01 3.47
C ARG A 281 -16.33 5.65 3.94
N PHE A 282 -16.42 5.47 5.24
CA PHE A 282 -16.74 4.17 5.81
C PHE A 282 -17.75 4.24 6.95
N SER A 283 -18.45 3.12 7.15
CA SER A 283 -19.25 2.81 8.33
C SER A 283 -18.93 1.39 8.78
N VAL A 284 -18.68 1.22 10.07
CA VAL A 284 -18.49 -0.09 10.72
C VAL A 284 -19.63 -0.29 11.71
N GLN A 285 -20.40 -1.36 11.53
CA GLN A 285 -21.60 -1.59 12.32
C GLN A 285 -21.89 -3.09 12.50
N PRO A 286 -21.89 -3.64 13.73
CA PRO A 286 -21.36 -3.02 14.94
C PRO A 286 -19.83 -2.88 14.88
N ALA A 287 -19.25 -2.00 15.71
CA ALA A 287 -17.81 -1.81 15.83
C ALA A 287 -17.34 -2.11 17.26
N THR A 288 -16.07 -2.54 17.38
CA THR A 288 -15.42 -2.65 18.68
C THR A 288 -14.01 -2.04 18.58
N LEU A 289 -13.72 -1.04 19.39
CA LEU A 289 -12.36 -0.59 19.61
C LEU A 289 -11.63 -1.64 20.46
N LEU A 290 -10.47 -2.10 20.01
CA LEU A 290 -9.75 -3.20 20.63
C LEU A 290 -8.64 -2.75 21.59
N THR A 291 -8.34 -1.45 21.62
CA THR A 291 -7.19 -0.89 22.31
C THR A 291 -7.54 0.10 23.41
N PHE A 292 -8.79 0.55 23.49
CA PHE A 292 -9.25 1.54 24.47
C PHE A 292 -10.61 1.20 25.04
N ASP A 293 -10.74 1.39 26.36
CA ASP A 293 -12.00 1.57 27.04
C ASP A 293 -12.26 3.07 27.17
N LEU A 294 -13.08 3.62 26.26
CA LEU A 294 -13.35 5.06 26.21
C LEU A 294 -14.11 5.55 27.46
N GLU A 295 -15.01 4.75 28.03
CA GLU A 295 -15.74 5.10 29.24
C GLU A 295 -14.81 5.18 30.45
N ALA A 296 -13.95 4.15 30.64
CA ALA A 296 -12.97 4.15 31.69
C ALA A 296 -11.90 5.26 31.51
N ALA A 297 -11.51 5.56 30.25
CA ALA A 297 -10.58 6.64 29.95
C ALA A 297 -11.17 8.01 30.31
N VAL A 298 -12.45 8.26 30.00
CA VAL A 298 -13.15 9.50 30.41
C VAL A 298 -13.23 9.60 31.92
N LYS A 299 -13.69 8.55 32.62
CA LYS A 299 -13.81 8.54 34.09
C LYS A 299 -12.49 8.71 34.82
N SER A 300 -11.38 8.32 34.20
CA SER A 300 -10.02 8.43 34.76
C SER A 300 -9.23 9.61 34.22
N ALA A 301 -9.84 10.50 33.43
CA ALA A 301 -9.18 11.62 32.75
C ALA A 301 -7.97 11.18 31.90
N GLY A 302 -8.07 10.03 31.23
CA GLY A 302 -7.02 9.51 30.34
C GLY A 302 -5.91 8.72 31.07
N THR A 303 -6.01 8.46 32.36
CA THR A 303 -5.00 7.67 33.07
C THR A 303 -5.22 6.16 32.90
N HIS A 304 -6.42 5.70 32.59
CA HIS A 304 -6.71 4.32 32.28
C HIS A 304 -6.16 3.96 30.91
N ARG A 305 -5.46 2.86 30.82
CA ARG A 305 -4.86 2.37 29.56
C ARG A 305 -5.41 1.00 29.22
N GLY A 306 -5.62 0.78 27.89
CA GLY A 306 -6.12 -0.50 27.39
C GLY A 306 -7.63 -0.67 27.53
N GLY A 307 -8.09 -1.90 27.38
CA GLY A 307 -9.51 -2.25 27.36
C GLY A 307 -10.13 -2.24 25.98
N THR A 308 -11.47 -2.37 25.93
CA THR A 308 -12.23 -2.39 24.70
C THR A 308 -13.50 -1.56 24.83
N THR A 309 -13.94 -0.93 23.75
CA THR A 309 -15.23 -0.21 23.71
C THR A 309 -16.11 -0.81 22.63
N ARG A 310 -17.29 -1.26 22.99
CA ARG A 310 -18.33 -1.65 22.03
C ARG A 310 -19.06 -0.42 21.55
N LEU A 311 -19.20 -0.31 20.24
CA LEU A 311 -19.90 0.78 19.56
C LEU A 311 -21.02 0.19 18.71
N ASP A 312 -22.16 0.86 18.69
CA ASP A 312 -23.24 0.52 17.77
C ASP A 312 -22.84 0.88 16.34
N GLN A 313 -22.13 2.00 16.19
CA GLN A 313 -21.64 2.48 14.91
C GLN A 313 -20.36 3.31 15.06
N LEU A 314 -19.46 3.15 14.08
CA LEU A 314 -18.32 4.03 13.85
C LEU A 314 -18.32 4.44 12.38
N THR A 315 -18.35 5.75 12.11
CA THR A 315 -18.28 6.31 10.76
C THR A 315 -17.11 7.29 10.64
N GLY A 316 -16.69 7.58 9.41
CA GLY A 316 -15.67 8.58 9.15
C GLY A 316 -15.13 8.54 7.73
N THR A 317 -14.13 9.35 7.50
CA THR A 317 -13.35 9.40 6.25
C THR A 317 -11.90 9.04 6.55
N VAL A 318 -11.31 8.18 5.74
CA VAL A 318 -9.89 7.83 5.78
C VAL A 318 -9.25 8.30 4.49
N GLU A 319 -8.22 9.11 4.61
CA GLU A 319 -7.35 9.47 3.50
C GLU A 319 -5.99 8.79 3.65
N THR A 320 -5.50 8.16 2.58
CA THR A 320 -4.14 7.61 2.55
C THR A 320 -3.33 8.30 1.48
N GLN A 321 -2.11 8.65 1.80
CA GLN A 321 -1.16 9.24 0.88
C GLN A 321 0.22 8.65 1.11
N ASN A 322 0.93 8.34 0.04
CA ASN A 322 2.33 7.98 0.13
C ASN A 322 3.20 9.23 0.28
N ASP A 323 4.16 9.15 1.17
CA ASP A 323 5.14 10.18 1.49
C ASP A 323 6.55 9.54 1.48
N PRO A 324 7.64 10.28 1.22
CA PRO A 324 8.99 9.73 1.30
C PRO A 324 9.32 9.04 2.64
N GLY A 325 8.69 9.49 3.73
CA GLY A 325 8.80 8.89 5.07
C GLY A 325 7.91 7.66 5.30
N GLY A 326 7.03 7.30 4.38
CA GLY A 326 6.07 6.21 4.49
C GLY A 326 4.65 6.63 4.14
N ILE A 327 3.68 5.82 4.50
CA ILE A 327 2.26 6.13 4.28
C ILE A 327 1.75 7.03 5.41
N ILE A 328 1.10 8.13 5.05
CA ILE A 328 0.32 8.96 5.95
C ILE A 328 -1.14 8.50 5.84
N VAL A 329 -1.78 8.24 6.97
CA VAL A 329 -3.20 7.93 7.06
C VAL A 329 -3.87 8.99 7.93
N ARG A 330 -4.84 9.70 7.37
CA ARG A 330 -5.65 10.69 8.09
C ARG A 330 -7.07 10.19 8.25
N TYR A 331 -7.55 10.26 9.45
CA TYR A 331 -8.94 9.99 9.79
C TYR A 331 -9.62 11.31 10.12
N THR A 332 -10.68 11.64 9.40
CA THR A 332 -11.49 12.86 9.63
C THR A 332 -12.95 12.51 9.79
N ASP A 333 -13.72 13.42 10.34
CA ASP A 333 -15.16 13.27 10.57
C ASP A 333 -15.53 11.97 11.32
N LEU A 334 -14.63 11.50 12.19
CA LEU A 334 -14.90 10.30 12.98
C LEU A 334 -16.10 10.56 13.89
N LYS A 335 -17.05 9.66 13.85
CA LYS A 335 -18.23 9.65 14.74
C LYS A 335 -18.45 8.23 15.24
N ALA A 336 -18.48 8.08 16.55
CA ALA A 336 -18.77 6.83 17.21
C ALA A 336 -19.99 6.99 18.13
N THR A 337 -20.85 5.99 18.14
CA THR A 337 -22.04 5.96 19.00
C THR A 337 -22.18 4.63 19.69
N SER A 338 -22.62 4.66 20.93
CA SER A 338 -23.05 3.48 21.68
C SER A 338 -24.19 3.87 22.64
N GLY A 339 -24.79 2.89 23.31
CA GLY A 339 -25.82 3.16 24.32
C GLY A 339 -25.36 4.04 25.50
N VAL A 340 -24.03 4.16 25.71
CA VAL A 340 -23.46 4.87 26.87
C VAL A 340 -22.60 6.09 26.51
N LEU A 341 -22.20 6.26 25.23
CA LEU A 341 -21.38 7.40 24.79
C LEU A 341 -21.60 7.77 23.33
N THR A 342 -21.27 9.01 23.02
CA THR A 342 -20.98 9.47 21.66
C THR A 342 -19.59 10.07 21.62
N ALA A 343 -18.87 9.91 20.50
CA ALA A 343 -17.55 10.50 20.32
C ALA A 343 -17.41 11.04 18.91
N THR A 344 -16.68 12.16 18.80
CA THR A 344 -16.29 12.75 17.52
C THR A 344 -14.80 13.08 17.55
N GLY A 345 -14.12 13.00 16.40
CA GLY A 345 -12.71 13.29 16.41
C GLY A 345 -12.03 13.15 15.05
N GLU A 346 -10.72 13.33 15.10
CA GLU A 346 -9.81 13.14 13.98
C GLU A 346 -8.50 12.50 14.45
N ALA A 347 -7.80 11.82 13.56
CA ALA A 347 -6.49 11.24 13.89
C ALA A 347 -5.60 11.17 12.65
N THR A 348 -4.30 11.26 12.86
CA THR A 348 -3.27 11.06 11.83
C THR A 348 -2.31 9.99 12.30
N LEU A 349 -2.05 9.02 11.43
CA LEU A 349 -1.06 7.97 11.61
C LEU A 349 0.06 8.17 10.59
N GLN A 350 1.29 8.33 11.06
CA GLN A 350 2.49 8.43 10.23
C GLN A 350 3.66 7.74 10.93
N SER A 351 4.41 6.91 10.20
CA SER A 351 5.59 6.21 10.73
C SER A 351 5.32 5.49 12.07
N ARG A 352 4.14 4.84 12.21
CA ARG A 352 3.63 4.16 13.42
C ARG A 352 3.26 5.08 14.59
N ARG A 353 3.40 6.39 14.46
CA ARG A 353 2.95 7.36 15.47
C ARG A 353 1.52 7.78 15.16
N ILE A 354 0.68 7.78 16.20
CA ILE A 354 -0.67 8.28 16.14
C ILE A 354 -0.74 9.63 16.84
N ARG A 355 -1.49 10.56 16.28
CA ARG A 355 -1.87 11.84 16.87
C ARG A 355 -3.30 12.14 16.48
N GLY A 356 -4.08 12.69 17.38
CA GLY A 356 -5.45 13.06 17.08
C GLY A 356 -6.14 13.66 18.28
N ASP A 357 -7.31 14.21 18.03
CA ASP A 357 -8.18 14.81 19.03
C ASP A 357 -9.52 14.10 18.99
N VAL A 358 -10.11 13.87 20.15
CA VAL A 358 -11.44 13.28 20.28
C VAL A 358 -12.21 13.98 21.40
N ALA A 359 -13.47 14.29 21.13
CA ALA A 359 -14.42 14.76 22.13
C ALA A 359 -15.39 13.61 22.44
N ILE A 360 -15.58 13.30 23.72
CA ILE A 360 -16.42 12.20 24.17
C ILE A 360 -17.51 12.74 25.09
N ASP A 361 -18.75 12.42 24.78
CA ASP A 361 -19.93 12.68 25.60
C ASP A 361 -20.41 11.38 26.21
N LEU A 362 -20.63 11.33 27.50
CA LEU A 362 -21.28 10.23 28.19
C LEU A 362 -22.75 10.55 28.48
N VAL A 363 -23.62 9.56 28.33
CA VAL A 363 -25.06 9.69 28.52
C VAL A 363 -25.41 10.08 29.97
N ASP A 364 -24.57 9.74 30.93
CA ASP A 364 -24.73 10.06 32.35
C ASP A 364 -24.30 11.49 32.74
N GLY A 365 -24.04 12.36 31.77
CA GLY A 365 -23.93 13.81 31.98
C GLY A 365 -22.51 14.39 31.90
N VAL A 366 -21.50 13.62 31.46
CA VAL A 366 -20.18 14.14 31.07
C VAL A 366 -20.23 14.57 29.62
N VAL A 367 -20.09 15.86 29.33
CA VAL A 367 -20.26 16.44 28.00
C VAL A 367 -18.94 16.98 27.46
N GLY A 368 -18.57 16.56 26.27
CA GLY A 368 -17.52 17.17 25.46
C GLY A 368 -16.13 17.09 26.05
N LEU A 369 -15.77 16.01 26.75
CA LEU A 369 -14.42 15.87 27.30
C LEU A 369 -13.40 15.78 26.15
N PRO A 370 -12.57 16.81 25.91
CA PRO A 370 -11.58 16.80 24.84
C PRO A 370 -10.33 16.03 25.26
N LEU A 371 -10.10 14.92 24.58
CA LEU A 371 -8.95 14.06 24.79
C LEU A 371 -8.04 14.10 23.56
N GLN A 372 -6.75 13.89 23.77
CA GLN A 372 -5.75 13.74 22.69
C GLN A 372 -5.24 12.31 22.63
N PHE A 373 -5.24 11.76 21.41
CA PHE A 373 -4.52 10.55 21.09
C PHE A 373 -3.06 10.88 20.82
N GLY A 374 -2.17 10.05 21.34
CA GLY A 374 -0.73 10.15 21.12
C GLY A 374 -0.06 8.78 21.12
N GLY A 375 1.29 8.77 21.15
CA GLY A 375 2.07 7.55 21.23
C GLY A 375 2.26 6.84 19.89
N THR A 376 2.30 5.51 19.94
CA THR A 376 2.51 4.64 18.79
C THR A 376 1.34 3.68 18.60
N MET A 377 1.26 3.00 17.46
CA MET A 377 0.26 1.95 17.22
C MET A 377 0.33 0.80 18.21
N ASP A 378 1.52 0.54 18.79
CA ASP A 378 1.73 -0.56 19.74
C ASP A 378 1.51 -0.12 21.20
N ASP A 379 1.73 1.18 21.48
CA ASP A 379 1.52 1.81 22.78
C ASP A 379 0.82 3.16 22.58
N PRO A 380 -0.48 3.15 22.28
CA PRO A 380 -1.26 4.36 22.11
C PRO A 380 -1.56 4.97 23.49
N THR A 381 -1.51 6.29 23.57
CA THR A 381 -1.84 7.05 24.78
C THR A 381 -3.06 7.92 24.55
N LEU A 382 -3.84 8.10 25.61
CA LEU A 382 -4.97 9.01 25.64
C LEU A 382 -4.78 9.94 26.85
N SER A 383 -4.88 11.25 26.64
CA SER A 383 -4.69 12.26 27.69
C SER A 383 -5.65 13.43 27.49
N LEU A 384 -5.85 14.23 28.53
CA LEU A 384 -6.56 15.50 28.38
C LEU A 384 -5.80 16.42 27.44
N SER A 385 -6.51 17.14 26.57
CA SER A 385 -5.87 18.11 25.69
C SER A 385 -5.31 19.29 26.50
N ALA A 386 -4.15 19.83 26.06
CA ALA A 386 -3.57 21.01 26.69
C ALA A 386 -4.53 22.22 26.70
N ALA A 387 -5.38 22.33 25.68
CA ALA A 387 -6.44 23.31 25.60
C ALA A 387 -7.54 23.10 26.66
N ALA A 388 -7.86 21.83 26.98
CA ALA A 388 -8.79 21.51 28.08
C ALA A 388 -8.23 21.90 29.44
N LEU A 389 -6.94 21.62 29.65
CA LEU A 389 -6.23 22.00 30.87
C LEU A 389 -6.09 23.52 31.02
N ALA A 390 -5.79 24.24 29.92
CA ALA A 390 -5.71 25.72 29.89
C ALA A 390 -7.10 26.37 29.95
N GLY A 391 -8.10 25.81 29.29
CA GLY A 391 -9.48 26.32 29.30
C GLY A 391 -10.16 26.22 30.65
N ALA A 392 -9.82 25.21 31.45
CA ALA A 392 -10.26 25.12 32.85
C ALA A 392 -9.68 26.26 33.71
N ALA A 393 -8.50 26.78 33.36
CA ALA A 393 -7.85 27.89 34.06
C ALA A 393 -8.27 29.29 33.54
N VAL A 394 -8.60 29.42 32.24
CA VAL A 394 -8.84 30.70 31.55
C VAL A 394 -10.33 30.94 31.20
N GLY A 395 -11.16 29.89 31.20
CA GLY A 395 -12.59 29.99 30.81
C GLY A 395 -13.44 30.94 31.66
N THR A 396 -12.96 31.35 32.82
CA THR A 396 -13.56 32.36 33.68
C THR A 396 -13.19 33.83 33.28
N ALA A 397 -12.14 34.04 32.49
CA ALA A 397 -11.62 35.38 32.22
C ALA A 397 -12.04 36.02 30.89
N VAL A 398 -12.47 35.23 29.88
CA VAL A 398 -12.54 35.74 28.50
C VAL A 398 -13.95 35.90 27.92
N ALA A 399 -14.98 35.29 28.51
CA ALA A 399 -16.38 35.50 28.05
C ALA A 399 -17.39 35.30 29.21
N PRO A 400 -17.75 36.35 29.92
CA PRO A 400 -18.82 36.27 30.92
C PRO A 400 -20.18 36.06 30.25
N GLY A 401 -20.73 34.84 30.37
CA GLY A 401 -22.03 34.49 29.81
C GLY A 401 -22.07 33.20 29.00
N LEU A 402 -21.17 32.98 28.06
CA LEU A 402 -21.07 31.73 27.30
C LEU A 402 -19.90 30.85 27.83
N GLY A 403 -18.78 31.45 28.23
CA GLY A 403 -17.64 30.75 28.81
C GLY A 403 -17.92 30.18 30.19
N THR A 404 -18.83 30.79 30.97
CA THR A 404 -19.25 30.30 32.30
C THR A 404 -20.07 29.01 32.24
N ALA A 405 -20.89 28.83 31.20
CA ALA A 405 -21.72 27.61 31.08
C ALA A 405 -20.85 26.41 30.63
N ILE A 406 -19.90 26.63 29.72
CA ILE A 406 -18.95 25.61 29.24
C ILE A 406 -17.87 25.37 30.30
N GLY A 407 -17.30 26.44 30.89
CA GLY A 407 -16.30 26.33 31.95
C GLY A 407 -16.84 25.73 33.25
N ALA A 408 -18.09 25.99 33.64
CA ALA A 408 -18.71 25.37 34.78
C ALA A 408 -18.96 23.88 34.58
N ARG A 409 -19.36 23.48 33.35
CA ARG A 409 -19.56 22.06 33.01
C ARG A 409 -18.24 21.31 32.94
N VAL A 410 -17.20 21.87 32.35
CA VAL A 410 -15.86 21.30 32.33
C VAL A 410 -15.27 21.28 33.74
N GLY A 411 -15.41 22.33 34.53
CA GLY A 411 -14.98 22.40 35.92
C GLY A 411 -15.72 21.42 36.84
N GLU A 412 -17.04 21.24 36.65
CA GLU A 412 -17.81 20.26 37.39
C GLU A 412 -17.45 18.81 36.99
N THR A 413 -17.13 18.59 35.74
CA THR A 413 -16.63 17.30 35.25
C THR A 413 -15.25 16.98 35.82
N ILE A 414 -14.33 17.93 35.84
CA ILE A 414 -13.01 17.81 36.47
C ILE A 414 -13.16 17.55 37.97
N ARG A 415 -14.05 18.27 38.66
CA ARG A 415 -14.33 18.05 40.08
C ARG A 415 -14.90 16.65 40.36
N LYS A 416 -15.82 16.16 39.51
CA LYS A 416 -16.35 14.79 39.64
C LYS A 416 -15.27 13.73 39.40
N ILE A 417 -14.31 13.99 38.52
CA ILE A 417 -13.24 13.05 38.18
C ILE A 417 -12.11 13.08 39.23
N PHE A 418 -11.71 14.24 39.70
CA PHE A 418 -10.53 14.41 40.56
C PHE A 418 -10.86 14.63 42.06
N GLY A 419 -12.11 14.79 42.44
CA GLY A 419 -12.51 14.96 43.84
C GLY A 419 -11.97 16.25 44.51
N ALA A 420 -11.49 17.23 43.70
CA ALA A 420 -10.90 18.46 44.24
C ALA A 420 -12.00 19.50 44.53
N GLU A 421 -12.07 19.94 45.79
CA GLU A 421 -12.89 21.10 46.15
C GLU A 421 -12.24 22.38 45.54
N PRO A 422 -13.03 23.31 44.96
CA PRO A 422 -12.51 24.56 44.47
C PRO A 422 -12.05 25.43 45.66
N GLU A 423 -10.80 25.83 45.62
CA GLU A 423 -10.23 26.82 46.56
C GLU A 423 -11.06 28.12 46.46
N LYS A 424 -11.67 28.53 47.58
CA LYS A 424 -12.45 29.78 47.66
C LYS A 424 -11.52 30.95 47.41
N PRO A 425 -11.86 31.91 46.49
CA PRO A 425 -11.06 33.07 46.28
C PRO A 425 -10.93 33.87 47.59
N GLN A 426 -9.72 34.13 48.04
CA GLN A 426 -9.43 35.01 49.16
C GLN A 426 -9.77 36.44 48.81
N PRO A 427 -10.48 37.16 49.66
CA PRO A 427 -10.76 38.61 49.42
C PRO A 427 -9.42 39.41 49.47
N VAL A 428 -9.15 40.07 48.39
CA VAL A 428 -8.02 41.04 48.31
C VAL A 428 -8.33 42.19 49.29
N ARG A 429 -7.45 42.42 50.27
CA ARG A 429 -7.46 43.60 51.13
C ARG A 429 -6.84 44.78 50.45
#